data_4a89256a23dda90f7a7cee7bb07c5590
#
_entry.id   4a89256a23dda90f7a7cee7bb07c5590
#
_cell.length_a   1.000
_cell.length_b   1.000
_cell.length_c   1.000
_cell.angle_alpha   90.00
_cell.angle_beta   90.00
_cell.angle_gamma   90.00
#
_symmetry.space_group_name_H-M   'P 1'
#
loop_
_entity.id
_entity.type
_entity.pdbx_description
1 polymer ?
#
loop_
_entity_poly.entity_id
_entity_poly.type
_entity_poly.pdbx_seq_one_letter_code
_entity_poly.pdbx_strand_id
1 'polypeptide(L)'
;MKSLTITSVAATALLASMGIASAQAPATAVERYLGAAKMAAGTDWAGTFLRLCVPVPAGQQAAAAPVAGAPRLPPPRETWYAEPAKVADNLYFLGTKIHSAWAIVGNQGIIIIEALYDYAAKDEILDGLKKLGLDKNKVKYVILSHAHADHDGGAKLLQDEIPGAHLIYGAEDWEAVDKSTNHAGGKPKHDMVGTDGMKVSVGDASVQIVTMPGHTPGTLSYLFEVRDNGKPLRVAYVGGTAIPFNGSAAYYDGYIASSKKMAKAAAGYGATALMSNHSEFDDAFFKAHSAANRQTGQPNPFDVGADGVARYFSVVENCAAATKIRATGQ
;
A
#
# COMPACT_ATOMS: atom_id res chain seq x y z
N MET A 1 -80.49 8.31 56.44
CA MET A 1 -79.33 7.61 55.90
C MET A 1 -78.63 8.64 54.95
N LYS A 2 -77.50 9.22 55.44
CA LYS A 2 -76.75 10.23 54.69
C LYS A 2 -75.48 9.55 54.17
N SER A 3 -75.33 9.51 52.85
CA SER A 3 -74.16 8.97 52.16
C SER A 3 -73.05 10.01 52.16
N LEU A 4 -71.85 9.63 52.67
CA LEU A 4 -70.67 10.46 52.67
C LEU A 4 -69.83 10.06 51.41
N THR A 5 -69.64 10.99 50.51
CA THR A 5 -68.79 10.85 49.34
C THR A 5 -67.35 11.34 49.69
N ILE A 6 -66.38 10.45 49.66
CA ILE A 6 -64.96 10.79 49.85
C ILE A 6 -64.34 11.05 48.49
N THR A 7 -63.87 12.26 48.25
CA THR A 7 -63.14 12.68 47.08
C THR A 7 -61.64 12.52 47.32
N SER A 8 -61.02 11.57 46.60
CA SER A 8 -59.56 11.38 46.65
C SER A 8 -58.89 12.32 45.68
N VAL A 9 -58.02 13.19 46.17
CA VAL A 9 -57.15 14.04 45.35
C VAL A 9 -55.84 13.27 45.13
N ALA A 10 -55.58 12.85 43.90
CA ALA A 10 -54.32 12.26 43.53
C ALA A 10 -53.32 13.36 43.15
N ALA A 11 -52.28 13.52 43.97
CA ALA A 11 -51.16 14.42 43.68
C ALA A 11 -50.15 13.69 42.74
N THR A 12 -50.11 14.11 41.48
CA THR A 12 -49.11 13.61 40.53
C THR A 12 -47.81 14.40 40.71
N ALA A 13 -46.80 13.75 41.34
CA ALA A 13 -45.46 14.31 41.41
C ALA A 13 -44.75 14.12 40.07
N LEU A 14 -44.51 15.21 39.33
CA LEU A 14 -43.66 15.24 38.15
C LEU A 14 -42.21 15.21 38.61
N LEU A 15 -41.53 14.06 38.53
CA LEU A 15 -40.06 13.94 38.66
C LEU A 15 -39.42 14.42 37.33
N ALA A 16 -38.98 15.66 37.30
CA ALA A 16 -38.12 16.18 36.25
C ALA A 16 -36.71 15.52 36.42
N SER A 17 -36.41 14.49 35.65
CA SER A 17 -35.06 13.96 35.49
C SER A 17 -34.23 14.97 34.76
N MET A 18 -33.49 15.83 35.46
CA MET A 18 -32.38 16.60 34.88
C MET A 18 -31.28 15.60 34.46
N GLY A 19 -31.29 15.20 33.18
CA GLY A 19 -30.15 14.50 32.59
C GLY A 19 -28.94 15.41 32.66
N ILE A 20 -28.00 15.07 33.55
CA ILE A 20 -26.68 15.69 33.57
C ILE A 20 -26.02 15.23 32.24
N ALA A 21 -26.04 16.06 31.19
CA ALA A 21 -25.19 15.90 30.07
C ALA A 21 -23.75 16.03 30.56
N SER A 22 -23.08 14.91 30.78
CA SER A 22 -21.65 14.89 31.09
C SER A 22 -20.94 15.46 29.87
N ALA A 23 -20.43 16.68 29.98
CA ALA A 23 -19.59 17.29 28.94
C ALA A 23 -18.37 16.39 28.78
N GLN A 24 -18.27 15.72 27.61
CA GLN A 24 -17.14 14.90 27.30
C GLN A 24 -15.87 15.77 27.27
N ALA A 25 -14.81 15.34 27.92
CA ALA A 25 -13.52 16.04 27.86
C ALA A 25 -13.09 16.27 26.39
N PRO A 26 -12.48 17.43 26.07
CA PRO A 26 -12.04 17.69 24.72
C PRO A 26 -11.04 16.63 24.23
N ALA A 27 -11.23 16.12 23.01
CA ALA A 27 -10.40 15.10 22.43
C ALA A 27 -8.92 15.54 22.37
N THR A 28 -8.01 14.65 22.73
CA THR A 28 -6.58 14.85 22.60
C THR A 28 -6.18 15.03 21.12
N ALA A 29 -4.98 15.55 20.84
CA ALA A 29 -4.48 15.67 19.47
C ALA A 29 -4.44 14.30 18.78
N VAL A 30 -4.00 13.24 19.47
CA VAL A 30 -3.97 11.87 18.97
C VAL A 30 -5.37 11.39 18.59
N GLU A 31 -6.36 11.59 19.45
CA GLU A 31 -7.75 11.17 19.19
C GLU A 31 -8.35 11.91 17.99
N ARG A 32 -8.04 13.20 17.80
CA ARG A 32 -8.48 13.96 16.64
C ARG A 32 -7.90 13.40 15.34
N TYR A 33 -6.58 13.11 15.29
CA TYR A 33 -5.96 12.50 14.12
C TYR A 33 -6.51 11.10 13.85
N LEU A 34 -6.67 10.26 14.87
CA LEU A 34 -7.25 8.92 14.69
C LEU A 34 -8.70 8.99 14.22
N GLY A 35 -9.48 9.92 14.74
CA GLY A 35 -10.86 10.14 14.29
C GLY A 35 -10.91 10.56 12.81
N ALA A 36 -10.06 11.51 12.40
CA ALA A 36 -9.95 11.95 11.02
C ALA A 36 -9.51 10.81 10.08
N ALA A 37 -8.49 10.03 10.49
CA ALA A 37 -8.04 8.86 9.73
C ALA A 37 -9.15 7.82 9.57
N LYS A 38 -9.87 7.50 10.66
CA LYS A 38 -10.97 6.53 10.64
C LYS A 38 -12.13 6.97 9.73
N MET A 39 -12.48 8.24 9.77
CA MET A 39 -13.51 8.79 8.86
C MET A 39 -13.06 8.72 7.39
N ALA A 40 -11.80 9.10 7.12
CA ALA A 40 -11.25 9.03 5.78
C ALA A 40 -11.14 7.58 5.25
N ALA A 41 -10.84 6.63 6.13
CA ALA A 41 -10.71 5.23 5.76
C ALA A 41 -12.02 4.66 5.20
N GLY A 42 -13.16 4.95 5.83
CA GLY A 42 -14.41 4.30 5.45
C GLY A 42 -14.25 2.78 5.44
N THR A 43 -14.81 2.14 4.43
CA THR A 43 -14.63 0.71 4.16
C THR A 43 -13.43 0.43 3.26
N ASP A 44 -13.11 1.36 2.35
CA ASP A 44 -12.10 1.15 1.30
C ASP A 44 -10.68 1.02 1.86
N TRP A 45 -10.38 1.76 2.93
CA TRP A 45 -9.04 1.85 3.52
C TRP A 45 -8.98 1.36 4.98
N ALA A 46 -9.92 0.49 5.37
CA ALA A 46 -9.95 -0.07 6.72
C ALA A 46 -8.65 -0.83 7.06
N GLY A 47 -8.10 -1.59 6.12
CA GLY A 47 -6.81 -2.28 6.27
C GLY A 47 -5.67 -1.29 6.51
N THR A 48 -5.57 -0.24 5.69
CA THR A 48 -4.58 0.83 5.86
C THR A 48 -4.69 1.50 7.23
N PHE A 49 -5.91 1.84 7.67
CA PHE A 49 -6.14 2.41 8.99
C PHE A 49 -5.68 1.48 10.11
N LEU A 50 -6.04 0.22 10.07
CA LEU A 50 -5.67 -0.76 11.10
C LEU A 50 -4.14 -0.94 11.18
N ARG A 51 -3.47 -0.99 10.03
CA ARG A 51 -2.02 -1.21 9.97
C ARG A 51 -1.19 0.01 10.40
N LEU A 52 -1.66 1.22 10.12
CA LEU A 52 -0.91 2.44 10.38
C LEU A 52 -1.30 3.13 11.69
N CYS A 53 -2.56 3.07 12.08
CA CYS A 53 -3.09 3.82 13.23
C CYS A 53 -3.16 3.00 14.53
N VAL A 54 -3.23 1.66 14.42
CA VAL A 54 -3.43 0.77 15.56
C VAL A 54 -2.14 -0.01 15.86
N PRO A 55 -1.40 0.33 16.93
CA PRO A 55 -0.22 -0.43 17.33
C PRO A 55 -0.60 -1.89 17.64
N VAL A 56 0.20 -2.82 17.17
CA VAL A 56 0.06 -4.24 17.55
C VAL A 56 0.39 -4.37 19.04
N PRO A 57 -0.48 -4.98 19.86
CA PRO A 57 -0.22 -5.19 21.28
C PRO A 57 1.12 -5.90 21.51
N ALA A 58 1.85 -5.51 22.55
CA ALA A 58 3.22 -5.99 22.82
C ALA A 58 3.36 -7.53 22.90
N GLY A 59 2.28 -8.25 23.24
CA GLY A 59 2.26 -9.72 23.26
C GLY A 59 1.88 -10.39 21.93
N GLN A 60 1.49 -9.62 20.92
CA GLN A 60 1.09 -10.11 19.57
C GLN A 60 2.08 -9.68 18.48
N GLN A 61 3.14 -8.98 18.84
CA GLN A 61 4.22 -8.73 17.89
C GLN A 61 4.75 -10.07 17.44
N ALA A 62 4.77 -10.27 16.10
CA ALA A 62 5.13 -11.51 15.45
C ALA A 62 6.27 -12.22 16.15
N ALA A 63 6.12 -13.53 16.34
CA ALA A 63 7.08 -14.40 17.00
C ALA A 63 8.52 -14.00 16.64
N ALA A 64 9.33 -13.83 17.70
CA ALA A 64 10.75 -13.58 17.77
C ALA A 64 11.45 -13.24 16.43
N ALA A 65 12.13 -12.09 16.43
CA ALA A 65 13.11 -11.80 15.38
C ALA A 65 13.92 -13.08 15.09
N PRO A 66 14.06 -13.48 13.82
CA PRO A 66 14.76 -14.71 13.48
C PRO A 66 16.16 -14.68 14.09
N VAL A 67 16.58 -15.80 14.65
CA VAL A 67 17.94 -15.98 15.15
C VAL A 67 18.90 -15.62 14.01
N ALA A 68 19.76 -14.62 14.24
CA ALA A 68 20.72 -14.18 13.24
C ALA A 68 21.59 -15.39 12.81
N GLY A 69 21.62 -15.66 11.49
CA GLY A 69 22.41 -16.73 10.90
C GLY A 69 21.70 -18.07 10.64
N ALA A 70 20.45 -18.25 11.04
CA ALA A 70 19.69 -19.43 10.62
C ALA A 70 19.20 -19.26 9.17
N PRO A 71 19.35 -20.30 8.29
CA PRO A 71 18.75 -20.26 6.96
C PRO A 71 17.24 -20.07 7.09
N ARG A 72 16.69 -19.01 6.51
CA ARG A 72 15.24 -18.82 6.45
C ARG A 72 14.69 -19.78 5.39
N LEU A 73 14.05 -20.85 5.84
CA LEU A 73 13.21 -21.61 4.93
C LEU A 73 12.03 -20.73 4.50
N PRO A 74 11.68 -20.75 3.20
CA PRO A 74 10.50 -20.04 2.75
C PRO A 74 9.25 -20.53 3.51
N PRO A 75 8.26 -19.66 3.76
CA PRO A 75 6.98 -20.10 4.32
C PRO A 75 6.32 -21.15 3.42
N PRO A 76 5.42 -21.98 3.94
CA PRO A 76 4.65 -22.91 3.12
C PRO A 76 3.98 -22.18 1.95
N ARG A 77 4.13 -22.72 0.73
CA ARG A 77 3.73 -22.04 -0.51
C ARG A 77 2.26 -21.60 -0.51
N GLU A 78 1.38 -22.40 0.07
CA GLU A 78 -0.05 -22.11 0.19
C GLU A 78 -0.37 -20.87 1.02
N THR A 79 0.57 -20.37 1.84
CA THR A 79 0.38 -19.18 2.67
C THR A 79 0.62 -17.89 1.90
N TRP A 80 1.41 -17.91 0.83
CA TRP A 80 1.78 -16.72 0.09
C TRP A 80 1.45 -16.76 -1.40
N TYR A 81 1.45 -17.93 -2.04
CA TYR A 81 1.23 -18.04 -3.48
C TYR A 81 -0.16 -17.55 -3.91
N ALA A 82 -0.19 -16.80 -5.00
CA ALA A 82 -1.42 -16.34 -5.65
C ALA A 82 -1.37 -16.64 -7.16
N GLU A 83 -2.48 -17.05 -7.74
CA GLU A 83 -2.52 -17.19 -9.20
C GLU A 83 -2.39 -15.82 -9.88
N PRO A 84 -1.58 -15.70 -10.94
CA PRO A 84 -1.46 -14.45 -11.66
C PRO A 84 -2.77 -14.11 -12.37
N ALA A 85 -3.09 -12.81 -12.48
CA ALA A 85 -4.38 -12.37 -12.96
C ALA A 85 -4.28 -11.18 -13.93
N LYS A 86 -5.10 -11.18 -14.98
CA LYS A 86 -5.28 -10.01 -15.84
C LYS A 86 -6.26 -9.04 -15.16
N VAL A 87 -5.80 -7.84 -14.83
CA VAL A 87 -6.55 -6.86 -14.03
C VAL A 87 -7.20 -5.77 -14.90
N ALA A 88 -6.54 -5.41 -15.99
CA ALA A 88 -7.01 -4.47 -16.99
C ALA A 88 -6.50 -4.90 -18.36
N ASP A 89 -6.76 -4.15 -19.44
CA ASP A 89 -6.38 -4.58 -20.79
C ASP A 89 -4.89 -4.86 -20.93
N ASN A 90 -4.07 -4.06 -20.23
CA ASN A 90 -2.61 -4.12 -20.27
C ASN A 90 -1.93 -4.10 -18.89
N LEU A 91 -2.68 -4.46 -17.82
CA LEU A 91 -2.17 -4.58 -16.45
C LEU A 91 -2.42 -5.97 -15.91
N TYR A 92 -1.37 -6.58 -15.35
CA TYR A 92 -1.41 -7.95 -14.83
C TYR A 92 -0.81 -8.00 -13.43
N PHE A 93 -1.47 -8.75 -12.54
CA PHE A 93 -1.01 -9.04 -11.19
C PHE A 93 -0.06 -10.24 -11.22
N LEU A 94 1.10 -10.09 -10.59
CA LEU A 94 2.16 -11.09 -10.44
C LEU A 94 2.61 -11.21 -8.97
N GLY A 95 1.81 -10.68 -8.05
CA GLY A 95 2.13 -10.64 -6.64
C GLY A 95 1.71 -11.89 -5.89
N THR A 96 2.10 -11.92 -4.62
CA THR A 96 1.65 -12.89 -3.64
C THR A 96 0.32 -12.46 -3.01
N LYS A 97 -0.20 -13.27 -2.05
CA LYS A 97 -1.36 -12.87 -1.23
C LYS A 97 -1.10 -11.61 -0.38
N ILE A 98 0.17 -11.28 -0.13
CA ILE A 98 0.57 -10.20 0.79
C ILE A 98 1.28 -9.08 0.03
N HIS A 99 2.26 -9.39 -0.82
CA HIS A 99 3.10 -8.41 -1.52
C HIS A 99 2.69 -8.33 -2.98
N SER A 100 2.54 -7.13 -3.49
CA SER A 100 2.08 -6.89 -4.86
C SER A 100 3.26 -6.79 -5.82
N ALA A 101 3.14 -7.40 -6.99
CA ALA A 101 3.99 -7.14 -8.15
C ALA A 101 3.11 -7.06 -9.39
N TRP A 102 3.53 -6.28 -10.38
CA TRP A 102 2.69 -5.97 -11.53
C TRP A 102 3.48 -6.00 -12.83
N ALA A 103 2.82 -6.40 -13.91
CA ALA A 103 3.32 -6.21 -15.26
C ALA A 103 2.43 -5.21 -16.02
N ILE A 104 3.04 -4.17 -16.57
CA ILE A 104 2.40 -3.21 -17.47
C ILE A 104 2.91 -3.51 -18.86
N VAL A 105 2.00 -3.87 -19.77
CA VAL A 105 2.34 -4.28 -21.13
C VAL A 105 2.12 -3.11 -22.09
N GLY A 106 3.20 -2.68 -22.73
CA GLY A 106 3.15 -1.74 -23.85
C GLY A 106 3.42 -2.44 -25.18
N ASN A 107 3.22 -1.73 -26.29
CA ASN A 107 3.42 -2.27 -27.63
C ASN A 107 4.89 -2.53 -28.00
N GLN A 108 5.86 -2.07 -27.17
CA GLN A 108 7.31 -2.28 -27.37
C GLN A 108 7.97 -3.05 -26.21
N GLY A 109 7.20 -3.54 -25.23
CA GLY A 109 7.77 -4.32 -24.14
C GLY A 109 6.89 -4.32 -22.88
N ILE A 110 7.51 -4.72 -21.78
CA ILE A 110 6.86 -4.87 -20.48
C ILE A 110 7.69 -4.11 -19.42
N ILE A 111 6.98 -3.44 -18.51
CA ILE A 111 7.54 -2.90 -17.26
C ILE A 111 7.03 -3.77 -16.12
N ILE A 112 7.93 -4.29 -15.29
CA ILE A 112 7.59 -4.95 -14.03
C ILE A 112 7.73 -3.94 -12.90
N ILE A 113 6.78 -3.91 -11.98
CA ILE A 113 6.84 -3.18 -10.72
C ILE A 113 6.98 -4.22 -9.61
N GLU A 114 8.02 -4.11 -8.77
CA GLU A 114 8.45 -4.98 -7.69
C GLU A 114 9.06 -6.32 -8.14
N ALA A 115 9.92 -6.88 -7.28
CA ALA A 115 10.56 -8.17 -7.49
C ALA A 115 10.21 -9.22 -6.42
N LEU A 116 9.46 -8.84 -5.38
CA LEU A 116 9.01 -9.72 -4.29
C LEU A 116 10.17 -10.30 -3.46
N TYR A 117 9.86 -11.21 -2.52
CA TYR A 117 10.87 -12.04 -1.88
C TYR A 117 11.56 -12.97 -2.86
N ASP A 118 12.81 -13.31 -2.59
CA ASP A 118 13.63 -14.25 -3.35
C ASP A 118 12.95 -15.61 -3.57
N TYR A 119 12.28 -16.15 -2.54
CA TYR A 119 11.56 -17.43 -2.63
C TYR A 119 10.29 -17.36 -3.49
N ALA A 120 9.71 -16.17 -3.69
CA ALA A 120 8.45 -15.98 -4.42
C ALA A 120 8.66 -15.55 -5.88
N ALA A 121 9.74 -14.83 -6.17
CA ALA A 121 9.97 -14.17 -7.45
C ALA A 121 9.90 -15.11 -8.66
N LYS A 122 10.42 -16.33 -8.55
CA LYS A 122 10.35 -17.31 -9.64
C LYS A 122 8.92 -17.73 -9.94
N ASP A 123 8.19 -18.17 -8.91
CA ASP A 123 6.85 -18.73 -9.06
C ASP A 123 5.83 -17.66 -9.48
N GLU A 124 5.93 -16.46 -8.87
CA GLU A 124 4.95 -15.40 -9.10
C GLU A 124 5.28 -14.57 -10.35
N ILE A 125 6.55 -14.19 -10.55
CA ILE A 125 6.90 -13.29 -11.65
C ILE A 125 7.25 -14.09 -12.91
N LEU A 126 8.27 -14.95 -12.88
CA LEU A 126 8.73 -15.64 -14.09
C LEU A 126 7.69 -16.67 -14.60
N ASP A 127 7.22 -17.53 -13.71
CA ASP A 127 6.21 -18.53 -14.06
C ASP A 127 4.83 -17.87 -14.23
N GLY A 128 4.55 -16.77 -13.51
CA GLY A 128 3.35 -15.95 -13.69
C GLY A 128 3.26 -15.31 -15.07
N LEU A 129 4.34 -14.68 -15.56
CA LEU A 129 4.42 -14.17 -16.92
C LEU A 129 4.10 -15.27 -17.94
N LYS A 130 4.73 -16.45 -17.77
CA LYS A 130 4.51 -17.60 -18.64
C LYS A 130 3.05 -18.07 -18.62
N LYS A 131 2.42 -18.18 -17.45
CA LYS A 131 1.00 -18.56 -17.29
C LYS A 131 0.05 -17.58 -18.00
N LEU A 132 0.40 -16.29 -17.99
CA LEU A 132 -0.36 -15.24 -18.66
C LEU A 132 -0.06 -15.13 -20.17
N GLY A 133 0.83 -15.97 -20.71
CA GLY A 133 1.25 -15.89 -22.10
C GLY A 133 2.14 -14.70 -22.44
N LEU A 134 2.77 -14.08 -21.41
CA LEU A 134 3.67 -12.95 -21.57
C LEU A 134 5.12 -13.43 -21.70
N ASP A 135 5.82 -12.95 -22.72
CA ASP A 135 7.22 -13.30 -22.95
C ASP A 135 8.14 -12.49 -22.04
N LYS A 136 8.84 -13.15 -21.11
CA LYS A 136 9.81 -12.52 -20.20
C LYS A 136 10.89 -11.73 -20.96
N ASN A 137 11.26 -12.14 -22.16
CA ASN A 137 12.28 -11.44 -22.96
C ASN A 137 11.80 -10.08 -23.51
N LYS A 138 10.51 -9.78 -23.38
CA LYS A 138 9.94 -8.46 -23.65
C LYS A 138 10.02 -7.50 -22.45
N VAL A 139 10.37 -7.98 -21.27
CA VAL A 139 10.58 -7.09 -20.12
C VAL A 139 11.80 -6.20 -20.39
N LYS A 140 11.61 -4.89 -20.25
CA LYS A 140 12.64 -3.87 -20.46
C LYS A 140 13.07 -3.20 -19.16
N TYR A 141 12.17 -3.13 -18.19
CA TYR A 141 12.41 -2.49 -16.89
C TYR A 141 11.77 -3.30 -15.78
N VAL A 142 12.48 -3.38 -14.66
CA VAL A 142 11.99 -3.80 -13.35
C VAL A 142 12.19 -2.63 -12.40
N ILE A 143 11.11 -2.03 -11.91
CA ILE A 143 11.16 -0.84 -11.07
C ILE A 143 10.82 -1.26 -9.64
N LEU A 144 11.75 -1.02 -8.71
CA LEU A 144 11.65 -1.42 -7.31
C LEU A 144 11.25 -0.22 -6.46
N SER A 145 10.22 -0.39 -5.63
CA SER A 145 9.78 0.69 -4.76
C SER A 145 10.81 1.03 -3.69
N HIS A 146 11.48 0.03 -3.13
CA HIS A 146 12.54 0.22 -2.13
C HIS A 146 13.33 -1.09 -1.87
N ALA A 147 14.46 -0.97 -1.17
CA ALA A 147 15.40 -2.06 -0.91
C ALA A 147 15.09 -2.87 0.36
N HIS A 148 13.84 -3.37 0.48
CA HIS A 148 13.50 -4.39 1.46
C HIS A 148 13.26 -5.73 0.77
N ALA A 149 13.63 -6.83 1.43
CA ALA A 149 13.65 -8.17 0.85
C ALA A 149 12.29 -8.64 0.28
N ASP A 150 11.19 -8.13 0.77
CA ASP A 150 9.83 -8.41 0.30
C ASP A 150 9.47 -7.68 -1.01
N HIS A 151 10.31 -6.74 -1.44
CA HIS A 151 10.15 -5.98 -2.68
C HIS A 151 11.30 -6.18 -3.65
N ASP A 152 12.52 -6.42 -3.15
CA ASP A 152 13.72 -6.52 -3.97
C ASP A 152 14.47 -7.86 -3.90
N GLY A 153 14.02 -8.79 -3.06
CA GLY A 153 14.68 -10.10 -2.89
C GLY A 153 14.80 -10.90 -4.19
N GLY A 154 13.87 -10.74 -5.11
CA GLY A 154 13.92 -11.36 -6.44
C GLY A 154 14.73 -10.58 -7.49
N ALA A 155 15.23 -9.39 -7.18
CA ALA A 155 15.86 -8.51 -8.18
C ALA A 155 17.06 -9.15 -8.88
N LYS A 156 17.93 -9.85 -8.13
CA LYS A 156 19.07 -10.59 -8.71
C LYS A 156 18.62 -11.69 -9.67
N LEU A 157 17.60 -12.46 -9.29
CA LEU A 157 17.04 -13.50 -10.13
C LEU A 157 16.48 -12.90 -11.44
N LEU A 158 15.72 -11.80 -11.34
CA LEU A 158 15.16 -11.15 -12.54
C LEU A 158 16.25 -10.58 -13.44
N GLN A 159 17.33 -10.00 -12.88
CA GLN A 159 18.46 -9.50 -13.65
C GLN A 159 19.19 -10.62 -14.39
N ASP A 160 19.34 -11.81 -13.78
CA ASP A 160 20.01 -12.95 -14.39
C ASP A 160 19.13 -13.64 -15.47
N GLU A 161 17.84 -13.80 -15.18
CA GLU A 161 16.90 -14.50 -16.06
C GLU A 161 16.37 -13.64 -17.22
N ILE A 162 16.53 -12.31 -17.10
CA ILE A 162 16.07 -11.34 -18.11
C ILE A 162 17.20 -10.33 -18.39
N PRO A 163 18.31 -10.75 -19.03
CA PRO A 163 19.51 -9.92 -19.18
C PRO A 163 19.32 -8.65 -20.01
N GLY A 164 18.17 -8.50 -20.67
CA GLY A 164 17.82 -7.28 -21.42
C GLY A 164 16.97 -6.27 -20.62
N ALA A 165 16.66 -6.57 -19.35
CA ALA A 165 15.90 -5.69 -18.49
C ALA A 165 16.82 -4.84 -17.60
N HIS A 166 16.46 -3.57 -17.40
CA HIS A 166 17.12 -2.66 -16.48
C HIS A 166 16.42 -2.67 -15.11
N LEU A 167 17.21 -2.71 -14.05
CA LEU A 167 16.72 -2.52 -12.67
C LEU A 167 16.76 -1.04 -12.30
N ILE A 168 15.67 -0.54 -11.69
CA ILE A 168 15.58 0.85 -11.27
C ILE A 168 15.22 0.91 -9.78
N TYR A 169 16.08 1.57 -8.97
CA TYR A 169 15.85 1.91 -7.56
C TYR A 169 16.08 3.41 -7.34
N GLY A 170 15.64 3.93 -6.22
CA GLY A 170 16.10 5.23 -5.74
C GLY A 170 17.59 5.21 -5.37
N ALA A 171 18.24 6.36 -5.43
CA ALA A 171 19.71 6.46 -5.22
C ALA A 171 20.14 5.89 -3.87
N GLU A 172 19.46 6.27 -2.79
CA GLU A 172 19.81 5.87 -1.43
C GLU A 172 19.55 4.36 -1.19
N ASP A 173 18.56 3.80 -1.88
CA ASP A 173 18.28 2.36 -1.80
C ASP A 173 19.28 1.56 -2.63
N TRP A 174 19.78 2.07 -3.77
CA TRP A 174 20.96 1.51 -4.43
C TRP A 174 22.18 1.50 -3.51
N GLU A 175 22.43 2.58 -2.77
CA GLU A 175 23.52 2.62 -1.80
C GLU A 175 23.35 1.55 -0.70
N ALA A 176 22.12 1.31 -0.24
CA ALA A 176 21.83 0.28 0.75
C ALA A 176 22.11 -1.13 0.18
N VAL A 177 21.68 -1.40 -1.05
CA VAL A 177 21.96 -2.64 -1.78
C VAL A 177 23.47 -2.84 -1.97
N ASP A 178 24.19 -1.81 -2.43
CA ASP A 178 25.64 -1.87 -2.68
C ASP A 178 26.43 -2.16 -1.40
N LYS A 179 26.00 -1.61 -0.26
CA LYS A 179 26.62 -1.83 1.06
C LYS A 179 26.23 -3.17 1.70
N SER A 180 25.15 -3.81 1.24
CA SER A 180 24.70 -5.08 1.81
C SER A 180 25.69 -6.21 1.55
N THR A 181 25.98 -6.99 2.58
CA THR A 181 26.83 -8.19 2.50
C THR A 181 26.05 -9.49 2.41
N ASN A 182 24.76 -9.44 2.73
CA ASN A 182 23.85 -10.59 2.79
C ASN A 182 22.47 -10.25 2.22
N HIS A 183 22.47 -9.63 1.04
CA HIS A 183 21.24 -9.28 0.33
C HIS A 183 20.40 -10.55 0.03
N ALA A 184 19.12 -10.52 0.37
CA ALA A 184 18.20 -11.63 0.12
C ALA A 184 18.16 -11.95 -1.39
N GLY A 185 18.20 -13.23 -1.73
CA GLY A 185 18.25 -13.68 -3.14
C GLY A 185 19.55 -13.38 -3.89
N GLY A 186 20.54 -12.77 -3.23
CA GLY A 186 21.79 -12.32 -3.83
C GLY A 186 21.76 -10.88 -4.31
N LYS A 187 22.89 -10.21 -4.26
CA LYS A 187 23.02 -8.80 -4.63
C LYS A 187 22.90 -8.61 -6.15
N PRO A 188 21.92 -7.82 -6.63
CA PRO A 188 21.87 -7.43 -8.03
C PRO A 188 23.03 -6.48 -8.37
N LYS A 189 23.38 -6.43 -9.64
CA LYS A 189 24.36 -5.48 -10.17
C LYS A 189 23.70 -4.11 -10.27
N HIS A 190 24.40 -3.08 -9.75
CA HIS A 190 23.94 -1.70 -9.87
C HIS A 190 23.62 -1.33 -11.32
N ASP A 191 22.49 -0.68 -11.54
CA ASP A 191 22.03 -0.31 -12.87
C ASP A 191 21.47 1.13 -12.86
N MET A 192 20.19 1.34 -13.09
CA MET A 192 19.62 2.68 -13.23
C MET A 192 19.13 3.26 -11.91
N VAL A 193 19.32 4.57 -11.76
CA VAL A 193 18.78 5.34 -10.64
C VAL A 193 17.49 6.02 -11.06
N GLY A 194 16.40 5.74 -10.33
CA GLY A 194 15.11 6.41 -10.49
C GLY A 194 15.11 7.78 -9.83
N THR A 195 14.78 8.82 -10.58
CA THR A 195 14.74 10.21 -10.10
C THR A 195 13.32 10.78 -10.17
N ASP A 196 13.06 11.82 -9.38
CA ASP A 196 11.75 12.46 -9.33
C ASP A 196 11.32 13.00 -10.71
N GLY A 197 10.12 12.63 -11.14
CA GLY A 197 9.58 12.99 -12.46
C GLY A 197 10.11 12.18 -13.64
N MET A 198 11.10 11.29 -13.44
CA MET A 198 11.60 10.40 -14.49
C MET A 198 10.47 9.56 -15.07
N LYS A 199 10.44 9.44 -16.40
CA LYS A 199 9.48 8.58 -17.11
C LYS A 199 10.20 7.38 -17.71
N VAL A 200 9.67 6.19 -17.41
CA VAL A 200 10.11 4.90 -17.96
C VAL A 200 9.04 4.43 -18.92
N SER A 201 9.38 4.19 -20.19
CA SER A 201 8.39 3.92 -21.22
C SER A 201 8.75 2.69 -22.08
N VAL A 202 7.73 1.94 -22.49
CA VAL A 202 7.82 0.82 -23.42
C VAL A 202 6.72 0.98 -24.49
N GLY A 203 7.00 1.82 -25.46
CA GLY A 203 6.03 2.22 -26.47
C GLY A 203 4.91 3.09 -25.89
N ASP A 204 3.68 2.59 -25.90
CA ASP A 204 2.49 3.31 -25.42
C ASP A 204 2.23 3.17 -23.91
N ALA A 205 3.00 2.37 -23.18
CA ALA A 205 2.97 2.30 -21.74
C ALA A 205 4.10 3.13 -21.09
N SER A 206 3.77 3.90 -20.06
CA SER A 206 4.71 4.76 -19.37
C SER A 206 4.41 4.83 -17.86
N VAL A 207 5.47 4.79 -17.06
CA VAL A 207 5.44 4.96 -15.60
C VAL A 207 6.26 6.19 -15.24
N GLN A 208 5.65 7.14 -14.53
CA GLN A 208 6.34 8.29 -13.98
C GLN A 208 6.72 8.03 -12.52
N ILE A 209 8.00 8.21 -12.20
CA ILE A 209 8.54 8.04 -10.85
C ILE A 209 8.24 9.29 -10.02
N VAL A 210 7.84 9.09 -8.77
CA VAL A 210 7.73 10.10 -7.73
C VAL A 210 8.59 9.65 -6.56
N THR A 211 9.67 10.36 -6.25
CA THR A 211 10.49 10.03 -5.07
C THR A 211 9.72 10.35 -3.80
N MET A 212 9.73 9.41 -2.87
CA MET A 212 8.90 9.45 -1.67
C MET A 212 9.70 8.98 -0.43
N PRO A 213 10.83 9.67 -0.10
CA PRO A 213 11.66 9.30 1.04
C PRO A 213 10.83 9.27 2.33
N GLY A 214 10.97 8.23 3.11
CA GLY A 214 10.20 8.03 4.33
C GLY A 214 10.29 6.60 4.83
N HIS A 215 9.61 5.66 4.18
CA HIS A 215 9.69 4.24 4.52
C HIS A 215 11.15 3.74 4.43
N THR A 216 11.80 4.00 3.33
CA THR A 216 13.26 4.05 3.19
C THR A 216 13.68 5.42 2.64
N PRO A 217 14.96 5.82 2.73
CA PRO A 217 15.45 7.06 2.14
C PRO A 217 15.27 7.12 0.61
N GLY A 218 15.38 6.00 -0.08
CA GLY A 218 15.29 5.90 -1.54
C GLY A 218 13.91 5.46 -2.06
N THR A 219 12.87 5.43 -1.22
CA THR A 219 11.52 4.97 -1.62
C THR A 219 11.02 5.69 -2.86
N LEU A 220 10.54 4.90 -3.84
CA LEU A 220 9.87 5.36 -5.05
C LEU A 220 8.39 4.99 -5.03
N SER A 221 7.58 5.88 -5.58
CA SER A 221 6.18 5.68 -5.91
C SER A 221 5.95 6.00 -7.38
N TYR A 222 4.79 5.65 -7.93
CA TYR A 222 4.60 5.73 -9.38
C TYR A 222 3.25 6.28 -9.75
N LEU A 223 3.21 6.99 -10.89
CA LEU A 223 1.99 7.38 -11.59
C LEU A 223 2.02 6.76 -12.98
N PHE A 224 0.95 6.07 -13.36
CA PHE A 224 0.84 5.47 -14.67
C PHE A 224 -0.62 5.35 -15.12
N GLU A 225 -0.82 5.22 -16.42
CA GLU A 225 -2.13 5.00 -17.02
C GLU A 225 -2.14 3.62 -17.67
N VAL A 226 -3.20 2.87 -17.42
CA VAL A 226 -3.51 1.63 -18.10
C VAL A 226 -4.88 1.74 -18.76
N ARG A 227 -5.25 0.77 -19.58
CA ARG A 227 -6.57 0.72 -20.20
C ARG A 227 -7.43 -0.34 -19.52
N ASP A 228 -8.65 0.01 -19.25
CA ASP A 228 -9.67 -0.91 -18.75
C ASP A 228 -10.91 -0.84 -19.63
N ASN A 229 -11.19 -1.91 -20.38
CA ASN A 229 -12.24 -1.93 -21.41
C ASN A 229 -12.08 -0.77 -22.42
N GLY A 230 -10.86 -0.52 -22.86
CA GLY A 230 -10.49 0.54 -23.82
C GLY A 230 -10.46 1.96 -23.22
N LYS A 231 -10.84 2.16 -21.97
CA LYS A 231 -10.85 3.47 -21.30
C LYS A 231 -9.59 3.65 -20.45
N PRO A 232 -9.07 4.88 -20.31
CA PRO A 232 -7.95 5.15 -19.43
C PRO A 232 -8.34 4.94 -17.96
N LEU A 233 -7.49 4.21 -17.22
CA LEU A 233 -7.51 4.09 -15.77
C LEU A 233 -6.18 4.62 -15.24
N ARG A 234 -6.22 5.74 -14.52
CA ARG A 234 -5.03 6.41 -13.98
C ARG A 234 -4.76 5.98 -12.56
N VAL A 235 -3.55 5.47 -12.36
CA VAL A 235 -3.14 4.82 -11.12
C VAL A 235 -2.11 5.66 -10.39
N ALA A 236 -2.32 5.83 -9.09
CA ALA A 236 -1.30 6.20 -8.12
C ALA A 236 -0.84 4.93 -7.38
N TYR A 237 0.42 4.55 -7.53
CA TYR A 237 1.04 3.43 -6.84
C TYR A 237 1.94 3.93 -5.71
N VAL A 238 1.71 3.48 -4.49
CA VAL A 238 2.46 3.90 -3.29
C VAL A 238 3.45 2.82 -2.90
N GLY A 239 4.74 3.12 -3.02
CA GLY A 239 5.83 2.16 -2.84
C GLY A 239 6.34 1.99 -1.40
N GLY A 240 5.82 2.74 -0.42
CA GLY A 240 6.26 2.63 0.97
C GLY A 240 5.23 3.17 1.94
N THR A 241 4.18 2.38 2.24
CA THR A 241 3.07 2.79 3.10
C THR A 241 3.36 2.56 4.58
N ALA A 242 4.01 1.46 4.94
CA ALA A 242 4.27 1.09 6.33
C ALA A 242 5.20 2.08 7.04
N ILE A 243 4.89 2.38 8.31
CA ILE A 243 5.71 3.22 9.20
C ILE A 243 6.00 2.47 10.52
N PRO A 244 7.17 2.68 11.15
CA PRO A 244 7.43 2.17 12.49
C PRO A 244 6.59 2.93 13.54
N PHE A 245 6.33 2.30 14.69
CA PHE A 245 5.67 2.95 15.82
C PHE A 245 6.63 3.61 16.82
N ASN A 246 7.94 3.56 16.54
CA ASN A 246 9.02 4.08 17.41
C ASN A 246 10.02 4.96 16.65
N GLY A 247 9.58 5.58 15.54
CA GLY A 247 10.39 6.48 14.74
C GLY A 247 10.67 7.81 15.44
N SER A 248 11.64 8.58 14.91
CA SER A 248 11.91 9.95 15.37
C SER A 248 10.88 10.94 14.82
N ALA A 249 10.80 12.13 15.43
CA ALA A 249 9.95 13.21 14.91
C ALA A 249 10.31 13.58 13.46
N ALA A 250 11.60 13.68 13.16
CA ALA A 250 12.10 13.98 11.80
C ALA A 250 11.70 12.89 10.78
N TYR A 251 11.70 11.61 11.18
CA TYR A 251 11.23 10.52 10.33
C TYR A 251 9.77 10.74 9.92
N TYR A 252 8.88 10.98 10.91
CA TYR A 252 7.46 11.16 10.61
C TYR A 252 7.18 12.43 9.82
N ASP A 253 7.91 13.53 10.10
CA ASP A 253 7.77 14.78 9.34
C ASP A 253 8.16 14.58 7.87
N GLY A 254 9.26 13.89 7.60
CA GLY A 254 9.68 13.52 6.24
C GLY A 254 8.68 12.62 5.54
N TYR A 255 8.20 11.59 6.23
CA TYR A 255 7.19 10.68 5.69
C TYR A 255 5.87 11.41 5.35
N ILE A 256 5.38 12.28 6.25
CA ILE A 256 4.17 13.09 6.03
C ILE A 256 4.37 14.05 4.85
N ALA A 257 5.54 14.68 4.74
CA ALA A 257 5.85 15.57 3.62
C ALA A 257 5.84 14.82 2.28
N SER A 258 6.42 13.62 2.24
CA SER A 258 6.42 12.73 1.07
C SER A 258 5.00 12.26 0.71
N SER A 259 4.19 11.88 1.70
CA SER A 259 2.78 11.52 1.49
C SER A 259 1.99 12.67 0.85
N LYS A 260 2.13 13.89 1.39
CA LYS A 260 1.50 15.11 0.82
C LYS A 260 1.97 15.40 -0.60
N LYS A 261 3.26 15.20 -0.88
CA LYS A 261 3.81 15.34 -2.24
C LYS A 261 3.13 14.35 -3.20
N MET A 262 3.02 13.08 -2.79
CA MET A 262 2.39 12.05 -3.63
C MET A 262 0.88 12.28 -3.79
N ALA A 263 0.18 12.70 -2.75
CA ALA A 263 -1.23 13.10 -2.82
C ALA A 263 -1.46 14.21 -3.86
N LYS A 264 -0.62 15.25 -3.83
CA LYS A 264 -0.66 16.35 -4.80
C LYS A 264 -0.34 15.88 -6.23
N ALA A 265 0.66 15.00 -6.38
CA ALA A 265 1.05 14.43 -7.68
C ALA A 265 -0.08 13.56 -8.25
N ALA A 266 -0.69 12.69 -7.43
CA ALA A 266 -1.82 11.85 -7.82
C ALA A 266 -3.03 12.68 -8.25
N ALA A 267 -3.39 13.71 -7.50
CA ALA A 267 -4.47 14.63 -7.86
C ALA A 267 -4.17 15.38 -9.16
N GLY A 268 -2.97 15.90 -9.33
CA GLY A 268 -2.55 16.59 -10.57
C GLY A 268 -2.48 15.66 -11.79
N TYR A 269 -2.20 14.39 -11.58
CA TYR A 269 -2.24 13.35 -12.62
C TYR A 269 -3.67 12.92 -12.97
N GLY A 270 -4.64 13.20 -12.10
CA GLY A 270 -6.02 12.76 -12.21
C GLY A 270 -6.19 11.27 -11.91
N ALA A 271 -5.43 10.76 -10.93
CA ALA A 271 -5.53 9.36 -10.53
C ALA A 271 -6.90 9.06 -9.90
N THR A 272 -7.53 7.99 -10.35
CA THR A 272 -8.79 7.45 -9.80
C THR A 272 -8.61 6.05 -9.23
N ALA A 273 -7.49 5.39 -9.53
CA ALA A 273 -7.12 4.12 -8.94
C ALA A 273 -5.92 4.30 -8.01
N LEU A 274 -5.93 3.53 -6.91
CA LEU A 274 -4.82 3.48 -5.96
C LEU A 274 -4.36 2.05 -5.80
N MET A 275 -3.04 1.87 -5.85
CA MET A 275 -2.36 0.61 -5.61
C MET A 275 -1.23 0.80 -4.61
N SER A 276 -0.90 -0.25 -3.88
CA SER A 276 0.21 -0.30 -2.92
C SER A 276 1.04 -1.55 -3.15
N ASN A 277 2.24 -1.55 -2.60
CA ASN A 277 3.14 -2.69 -2.65
C ASN A 277 2.78 -3.82 -1.66
N HIS A 278 1.83 -3.58 -0.74
CA HIS A 278 1.25 -4.59 0.14
C HIS A 278 -0.26 -4.65 0.02
N SER A 279 -0.79 -5.85 -0.18
CA SER A 279 -2.22 -6.14 -0.28
C SER A 279 -3.04 -5.72 0.94
N GLU A 280 -2.42 -5.66 2.10
CA GLU A 280 -3.08 -5.25 3.35
C GLU A 280 -3.42 -3.74 3.40
N PHE A 281 -2.87 -2.93 2.50
CA PHE A 281 -3.17 -1.50 2.40
C PHE A 281 -4.23 -1.19 1.34
N ASP A 282 -4.31 -1.98 0.27
CA ASP A 282 -5.17 -1.70 -0.88
C ASP A 282 -6.06 -2.86 -1.32
N ASP A 283 -6.00 -4.01 -0.61
CA ASP A 283 -6.67 -5.26 -0.94
C ASP A 283 -6.29 -5.82 -2.33
N ALA A 284 -5.07 -5.58 -2.80
CA ALA A 284 -4.63 -5.90 -4.15
C ALA A 284 -4.88 -7.35 -4.54
N PHE A 285 -4.61 -8.31 -3.65
CA PHE A 285 -4.86 -9.73 -3.91
C PHE A 285 -6.32 -10.01 -4.27
N PHE A 286 -7.26 -9.54 -3.44
CA PHE A 286 -8.69 -9.76 -3.69
C PHE A 286 -9.20 -8.95 -4.87
N LYS A 287 -8.77 -7.69 -5.01
CA LYS A 287 -9.14 -6.83 -6.13
C LYS A 287 -8.64 -7.36 -7.47
N ALA A 288 -7.41 -7.90 -7.54
CA ALA A 288 -6.85 -8.47 -8.77
C ALA A 288 -7.67 -9.66 -9.26
N HIS A 289 -8.02 -10.58 -8.36
CA HIS A 289 -8.85 -11.74 -8.71
C HIS A 289 -10.30 -11.35 -9.01
N SER A 290 -10.85 -10.37 -8.30
CA SER A 290 -12.16 -9.79 -8.61
C SER A 290 -12.16 -9.13 -9.99
N ALA A 291 -11.12 -8.35 -10.32
CA ALA A 291 -10.97 -7.73 -11.64
C ALA A 291 -10.93 -8.74 -12.78
N ALA A 292 -10.17 -9.82 -12.61
CA ALA A 292 -10.05 -10.89 -13.61
C ALA A 292 -11.36 -11.64 -13.86
N ASN A 293 -12.26 -11.68 -12.88
CA ASN A 293 -13.54 -12.40 -12.95
C ASN A 293 -14.74 -11.48 -13.14
N ARG A 294 -14.53 -10.20 -13.48
CA ARG A 294 -15.61 -9.23 -13.71
C ARG A 294 -16.48 -9.63 -14.89
N GLN A 295 -17.77 -9.37 -14.75
CA GLN A 295 -18.69 -9.40 -15.87
C GLN A 295 -18.60 -8.10 -16.68
N THR A 296 -19.00 -8.16 -17.94
CA THR A 296 -19.06 -6.97 -18.81
C THR A 296 -19.86 -5.84 -18.16
N GLY A 297 -19.28 -4.65 -18.08
CA GLY A 297 -19.92 -3.45 -17.50
C GLY A 297 -19.67 -3.26 -16.00
N GLN A 298 -19.10 -4.23 -15.30
CA GLN A 298 -18.69 -4.03 -13.91
C GLN A 298 -17.44 -3.13 -13.82
N PRO A 299 -17.38 -2.18 -12.87
CA PRO A 299 -16.24 -1.29 -12.68
C PRO A 299 -14.98 -2.07 -12.28
N ASN A 300 -13.81 -1.51 -12.56
CA ASN A 300 -12.56 -2.04 -12.04
C ASN A 300 -12.50 -1.82 -10.52
N PRO A 301 -12.25 -2.86 -9.69
CA PRO A 301 -12.24 -2.71 -8.23
C PRO A 301 -11.10 -1.82 -7.70
N PHE A 302 -10.10 -1.51 -8.52
CA PHE A 302 -9.05 -0.54 -8.19
C PHE A 302 -9.47 0.91 -8.45
N ASP A 303 -10.52 1.14 -9.25
CA ASP A 303 -11.07 2.48 -9.51
C ASP A 303 -11.94 2.91 -8.33
N VAL A 304 -11.33 3.60 -7.40
CA VAL A 304 -11.98 4.12 -6.18
C VAL A 304 -12.42 5.58 -6.34
N GLY A 305 -12.20 6.15 -7.53
CA GLY A 305 -12.42 7.56 -7.82
C GLY A 305 -11.37 8.48 -7.18
N ALA A 306 -11.32 9.72 -7.64
CA ALA A 306 -10.38 10.72 -7.12
C ALA A 306 -10.55 10.97 -5.61
N ASP A 307 -11.78 10.95 -5.11
CA ASP A 307 -12.07 11.06 -3.67
C ASP A 307 -11.50 9.88 -2.89
N GLY A 308 -11.64 8.64 -3.40
CA GLY A 308 -11.06 7.45 -2.79
C GLY A 308 -9.54 7.56 -2.67
N VAL A 309 -8.86 8.01 -3.74
CA VAL A 309 -7.41 8.26 -3.73
C VAL A 309 -7.04 9.33 -2.68
N ALA A 310 -7.76 10.44 -2.62
CA ALA A 310 -7.51 11.50 -1.64
C ALA A 310 -7.71 11.01 -0.20
N ARG A 311 -8.76 10.21 0.06
CA ARG A 311 -9.03 9.61 1.37
C ARG A 311 -7.91 8.68 1.84
N TYR A 312 -7.32 7.89 0.93
CA TYR A 312 -6.16 7.06 1.28
C TYR A 312 -5.02 7.90 1.88
N PHE A 313 -4.62 8.98 1.21
CA PHE A 313 -3.55 9.85 1.71
C PHE A 313 -3.93 10.54 3.02
N SER A 314 -5.20 10.91 3.18
CA SER A 314 -5.70 11.43 4.48
C SER A 314 -5.54 10.40 5.61
N VAL A 315 -5.81 9.11 5.36
CA VAL A 315 -5.55 8.05 6.35
C VAL A 315 -4.08 8.00 6.70
N VAL A 316 -3.21 7.91 5.69
CA VAL A 316 -1.76 7.80 5.86
C VAL A 316 -1.20 8.97 6.67
N GLU A 317 -1.54 10.21 6.29
CA GLU A 317 -1.06 11.42 6.94
C GLU A 317 -1.52 11.53 8.40
N ASN A 318 -2.80 11.28 8.66
CA ASN A 318 -3.35 11.37 10.00
C ASN A 318 -2.84 10.25 10.92
N CYS A 319 -2.67 9.01 10.41
CA CYS A 319 -2.06 7.92 11.18
C CYS A 319 -0.60 8.23 11.52
N ALA A 320 0.18 8.77 10.56
CA ALA A 320 1.56 9.15 10.79
C ALA A 320 1.68 10.28 11.84
N ALA A 321 0.79 11.30 11.78
CA ALA A 321 0.75 12.38 12.77
C ALA A 321 0.38 11.87 14.17
N ALA A 322 -0.62 10.99 14.29
CA ALA A 322 -0.97 10.36 15.56
C ALA A 322 0.17 9.53 16.14
N THR A 323 0.86 8.76 15.26
CA THR A 323 1.99 7.91 15.64
C THR A 323 3.20 8.75 16.06
N LYS A 324 3.49 9.87 15.35
CA LYS A 324 4.51 10.84 15.76
C LYS A 324 4.30 11.28 17.20
N ILE A 325 3.11 11.78 17.55
CA ILE A 325 2.80 12.26 18.90
C ILE A 325 2.97 11.14 19.95
N ARG A 326 2.51 9.93 19.65
CA ARG A 326 2.68 8.78 20.55
C ARG A 326 4.13 8.41 20.78
N ALA A 327 4.95 8.45 19.72
CA ALA A 327 6.36 8.05 19.78
C ALA A 327 7.26 9.11 20.40
N THR A 328 6.94 10.41 20.22
CA THR A 328 7.88 11.50 20.53
C THR A 328 7.32 12.54 21.52
N GLY A 329 6.03 12.51 21.79
CA GLY A 329 5.35 13.54 22.60
C GLY A 329 5.11 14.88 21.85
N GLN A 330 5.42 14.97 20.54
CA GLN A 330 5.38 16.21 19.75
C GLN A 330 4.38 16.14 18.60
#